data_2c638b4327017cd6bcc5608d7e6ed75d
#
_entry.id   2c638b4327017cd6bcc5608d7e6ed75d
#
_cell.length_a   1.000
_cell.length_b   1.000
_cell.length_c   1.000
_cell.angle_alpha   90.00
_cell.angle_beta   90.00
_cell.angle_gamma   90.00
#
_symmetry.space_group_name_H-M   'P 1'
#
loop_
_entity.id
_entity.type
_entity.pdbx_description
1 polymer ?
#
loop_
_entity_poly.entity_id
_entity_poly.type
_entity_poly.pdbx_seq_one_letter_code
_entity_poly.pdbx_strand_id
1 'polypeptide(L)'
;DMARNIRGGMPKQTPEGYNRPIDGQPDPWSPFDPKFGGFWEGGTHWSEVVRDDAIEFMGHAKKSENPFFMYIAFNAVHDPRQAPKEYIDRYPLSRIKMPENWLPEYPYKDDIGCSARLRDEKLAPFPRTENTIKVNRQEYYAIAEHMDEQIGRVLENLEKSGMADNTYIFFTADHGLGV
;
A
#
# COMPACT_ATOMS: atom_id res chain seq x y z
N ASP A 1 27.79 -0.36 9.69
CA ASP A 1 26.48 -0.95 10.02
C ASP A 1 25.41 0.14 10.11
N MET A 2 24.96 0.62 8.95
CA MET A 2 23.79 1.49 8.93
C MET A 2 22.55 0.62 8.76
N ALA A 3 22.22 -0.14 9.81
CA ALA A 3 20.86 -0.61 9.95
C ALA A 3 20.02 0.63 10.32
N ARG A 4 19.64 1.42 9.34
CA ARG A 4 18.55 2.35 9.51
C ARG A 4 17.29 1.50 9.64
N ASN A 5 16.94 1.23 10.87
CA ASN A 5 15.56 0.87 11.17
C ASN A 5 14.77 2.18 11.02
N ILE A 6 14.44 2.47 9.76
CA ILE A 6 13.90 3.73 9.38
C ILE A 6 12.49 3.78 9.93
N ARG A 7 12.34 4.60 10.96
CA ARG A 7 11.04 5.12 11.37
C ARG A 7 10.02 4.08 11.80
N GLY A 8 10.48 3.08 12.55
CA GLY A 8 9.67 2.43 13.56
C GLY A 8 8.34 1.83 13.15
N GLY A 9 8.31 0.93 12.20
CA GLY A 9 7.19 0.02 12.04
C GLY A 9 6.05 0.55 11.13
N MET A 10 5.00 -0.24 11.07
CA MET A 10 3.81 0.11 10.27
C MET A 10 3.16 1.41 10.75
N PRO A 11 2.70 2.28 9.84
CA PRO A 11 1.93 3.44 10.20
C PRO A 11 0.71 3.02 11.04
N LYS A 12 0.33 3.86 12.00
CA LYS A 12 -0.88 3.62 12.77
C LYS A 12 -2.07 3.53 11.83
N GLN A 13 -2.81 2.44 11.90
CA GLN A 13 -4.09 2.34 11.22
C GLN A 13 -5.03 3.41 11.75
N THR A 14 -5.68 4.12 10.85
CA THR A 14 -6.67 5.12 11.21
C THR A 14 -8.03 4.45 11.35
N PRO A 15 -8.68 4.53 12.51
CA PRO A 15 -10.03 3.97 12.69
C PRO A 15 -11.03 4.50 11.66
N GLU A 16 -10.88 5.74 11.23
CA GLU A 16 -11.71 6.37 10.20
C GLU A 16 -11.57 5.72 8.81
N GLY A 17 -10.47 5.04 8.55
CA GLY A 17 -10.23 4.28 7.30
C GLY A 17 -10.91 2.91 7.26
N TYR A 18 -11.62 2.55 8.33
CA TYR A 18 -12.32 1.28 8.48
C TYR A 18 -13.83 1.47 8.44
N ASN A 19 -14.55 0.36 8.20
CA ASN A 19 -16.01 0.28 8.22
C ASN A 19 -16.66 1.27 7.24
N ARG A 20 -16.07 1.40 6.06
CA ARG A 20 -16.44 2.36 5.02
C ARG A 20 -16.27 1.81 3.59
N PRO A 21 -16.87 2.44 2.57
CA PRO A 21 -17.96 3.41 2.68
C PRO A 21 -19.26 2.74 3.13
N ILE A 22 -20.22 3.54 3.60
CA ILE A 22 -21.57 3.11 3.91
C ILE A 22 -22.51 3.76 2.90
N ASP A 23 -23.27 2.96 2.17
CA ASP A 23 -24.18 3.47 1.12
C ASP A 23 -25.20 4.46 1.69
N GLY A 24 -25.38 5.55 0.97
CA GLY A 24 -26.29 6.61 1.38
C GLY A 24 -25.78 7.53 2.50
N GLN A 25 -24.56 7.32 2.97
CA GLN A 25 -23.91 8.19 3.96
C GLN A 25 -22.66 8.87 3.35
N PRO A 26 -22.33 10.10 3.77
CA PRO A 26 -21.08 10.71 3.41
C PRO A 26 -19.90 9.88 3.95
N ASP A 27 -18.89 9.69 3.14
CA ASP A 27 -17.64 9.09 3.60
C ASP A 27 -16.72 10.21 4.15
N PRO A 28 -16.50 10.26 5.46
CA PRO A 28 -15.71 11.35 6.07
C PRO A 28 -14.21 11.16 5.86
N TRP A 29 -13.79 9.98 5.40
CA TRP A 29 -12.39 9.66 5.20
C TRP A 29 -11.98 9.81 3.74
N SER A 30 -10.72 10.16 3.51
CA SER A 30 -10.15 10.26 2.17
C SER A 30 -8.79 9.57 2.10
N PRO A 31 -8.55 8.70 1.11
CA PRO A 31 -7.29 8.00 0.97
C PRO A 31 -6.10 8.92 0.64
N PHE A 32 -6.37 10.12 0.12
CA PHE A 32 -5.35 11.06 -0.33
C PHE A 32 -5.20 12.31 0.56
N ASP A 33 -5.92 12.38 1.68
CA ASP A 33 -5.83 13.51 2.59
C ASP A 33 -4.85 13.21 3.74
N PRO A 34 -3.67 13.86 3.78
CA PRO A 34 -2.65 13.60 4.78
C PRO A 34 -3.08 13.83 6.23
N LYS A 35 -4.17 14.57 6.46
CA LYS A 35 -4.68 14.82 7.83
C LYS A 35 -5.07 13.54 8.57
N PHE A 36 -5.42 12.48 7.82
CA PHE A 36 -5.77 11.19 8.42
C PHE A 36 -4.57 10.36 8.87
N GLY A 37 -3.33 10.79 8.63
CA GLY A 37 -2.13 10.05 9.00
C GLY A 37 -2.01 8.74 8.22
N GLY A 38 -1.75 7.63 8.91
CA GLY A 38 -1.57 6.33 8.27
C GLY A 38 -0.28 6.28 7.46
N PHE A 39 -0.38 6.18 6.13
CA PHE A 39 0.77 6.21 5.23
C PHE A 39 1.36 7.60 4.95
N TRP A 40 0.77 8.66 5.53
CA TRP A 40 1.28 10.02 5.35
C TRP A 40 2.20 10.42 6.51
N GLU A 41 3.42 10.81 6.20
CA GLU A 41 4.38 11.34 7.16
C GLU A 41 4.81 12.75 6.78
N GLY A 42 4.43 13.72 7.60
CA GLY A 42 4.71 15.13 7.30
C GLY A 42 4.16 15.60 5.94
N GLY A 43 3.11 14.94 5.44
CA GLY A 43 2.51 15.22 4.13
C GLY A 43 3.13 14.45 2.96
N THR A 44 4.15 13.62 3.21
CA THR A 44 4.77 12.74 2.22
C THR A 44 4.28 11.31 2.40
N HIS A 45 4.00 10.62 1.30
CA HIS A 45 3.56 9.22 1.37
C HIS A 45 4.72 8.30 1.76
N TRP A 46 4.46 7.34 2.64
CA TRP A 46 5.50 6.44 3.18
C TRP A 46 6.31 5.71 2.11
N SER A 47 5.69 5.28 1.00
CA SER A 47 6.42 4.63 -0.09
C SER A 47 7.46 5.57 -0.73
N GLU A 48 7.18 6.87 -0.76
CA GLU A 48 8.15 7.86 -1.26
C GLU A 48 9.32 8.03 -0.28
N VAL A 49 9.03 8.03 1.02
CA VAL A 49 10.06 8.08 2.07
C VAL A 49 10.99 6.86 1.95
N VAL A 50 10.43 5.66 1.80
CA VAL A 50 11.21 4.41 1.62
C VAL A 50 12.08 4.48 0.36
N ARG A 51 11.53 4.98 -0.75
CA ARG A 51 12.29 5.23 -1.98
C ARG A 51 13.47 6.17 -1.74
N ASP A 52 13.23 7.32 -1.11
CA ASP A 52 14.27 8.34 -0.91
C ASP A 52 15.39 7.83 -0.01
N ASP A 53 15.03 7.12 1.05
CA ASP A 53 16.00 6.49 1.94
C ASP A 53 16.82 5.40 1.22
N ALA A 54 16.20 4.62 0.34
CA ALA A 54 16.90 3.62 -0.47
C ALA A 54 17.88 4.27 -1.45
N ILE A 55 17.49 5.36 -2.10
CA ILE A 55 18.32 6.12 -3.02
C ILE A 55 19.50 6.78 -2.27
N GLU A 56 19.23 7.36 -1.11
CA GLU A 56 20.29 7.93 -0.25
C GLU A 56 21.31 6.85 0.13
N PHE A 57 20.82 5.69 0.58
CA PHE A 57 21.70 4.56 0.93
C PHE A 57 22.56 4.12 -0.25
N MET A 58 22.00 3.99 -1.46
CA MET A 58 22.77 3.64 -2.66
C MET A 58 23.84 4.68 -2.97
N GLY A 59 23.57 5.96 -2.74
CA GLY A 59 24.56 7.03 -2.86
C GLY A 59 25.74 6.88 -1.90
N HIS A 60 25.53 6.33 -0.71
CA HIS A 60 26.58 5.99 0.25
C HIS A 60 27.31 4.70 -0.17
N ALA A 61 26.57 3.66 -0.55
CA ALA A 61 27.10 2.38 -0.98
C ALA A 61 28.07 2.51 -2.16
N LYS A 62 27.73 3.35 -3.13
CA LYS A 62 28.58 3.64 -4.30
C LYS A 62 29.97 4.18 -3.94
N LYS A 63 30.12 4.83 -2.79
CA LYS A 63 31.40 5.40 -2.32
C LYS A 63 32.20 4.40 -1.48
N SER A 64 31.63 3.24 -1.18
CA SER A 64 32.24 2.19 -0.38
C SER A 64 32.96 1.19 -1.29
N GLU A 65 34.10 0.66 -0.82
CA GLU A 65 34.76 -0.48 -1.47
C GLU A 65 34.18 -1.83 -1.09
N ASN A 66 33.27 -1.84 -0.09
CA ASN A 66 32.62 -3.06 0.37
C ASN A 66 31.30 -3.30 -0.39
N PRO A 67 30.92 -4.55 -0.61
CA PRO A 67 29.60 -4.88 -1.12
C PRO A 67 28.52 -4.44 -0.13
N PHE A 68 27.32 -4.18 -0.65
CA PHE A 68 26.17 -3.84 0.19
C PHE A 68 25.10 -4.92 0.13
N PHE A 69 24.30 -4.96 1.18
CA PHE A 69 23.01 -5.65 1.22
C PHE A 69 21.95 -4.64 1.63
N MET A 70 20.87 -4.57 0.87
CA MET A 70 19.74 -3.69 1.16
C MET A 70 18.44 -4.50 1.14
N TYR A 71 17.67 -4.42 2.21
CA TYR A 71 16.34 -4.98 2.31
C TYR A 71 15.35 -3.83 2.35
N ILE A 72 14.50 -3.74 1.32
CA ILE A 72 13.51 -2.69 1.18
C ILE A 72 12.13 -3.31 1.41
N ALA A 73 11.46 -2.91 2.48
CA ALA A 73 10.12 -3.36 2.82
C ALA A 73 9.14 -2.19 2.72
N PHE A 74 8.30 -2.22 1.67
CA PHE A 74 7.20 -1.30 1.55
C PHE A 74 6.03 -1.76 2.44
N ASN A 75 5.38 -0.82 3.13
CA ASN A 75 4.15 -1.11 3.88
C ASN A 75 2.91 -1.16 2.96
N ALA A 76 2.95 -0.45 1.83
CA ALA A 76 1.98 -0.64 0.78
C ALA A 76 2.09 -2.09 0.25
N VAL A 77 1.03 -2.73 -0.03
CA VAL A 77 -0.36 -2.30 -0.22
C VAL A 77 -1.29 -2.58 0.99
N HIS A 78 -0.75 -2.66 2.19
CA HIS A 78 -1.52 -2.88 3.42
C HIS A 78 -2.55 -1.75 3.62
N ASP A 79 -3.59 -2.01 4.40
CA ASP A 79 -4.52 -0.98 4.87
C ASP A 79 -3.88 -0.06 5.96
N PRO A 80 -4.32 1.20 6.06
CA PRO A 80 -5.29 1.88 5.22
C PRO A 80 -4.73 2.11 3.81
N ARG A 81 -5.54 1.85 2.80
CA ARG A 81 -5.10 1.95 1.38
C ARG A 81 -5.10 3.39 0.94
N GLN A 82 -4.03 4.08 1.27
CA GLN A 82 -3.83 5.49 0.97
C GLN A 82 -2.88 5.67 -0.20
N ALA A 83 -3.21 6.57 -1.10
CA ALA A 83 -2.38 6.91 -2.24
C ALA A 83 -2.59 8.39 -2.61
N PRO A 84 -1.63 9.05 -3.28
CA PRO A 84 -1.83 10.37 -3.82
C PRO A 84 -3.04 10.43 -4.76
N LYS A 85 -3.71 11.58 -4.80
CA LYS A 85 -4.97 11.75 -5.54
C LYS A 85 -4.88 11.37 -7.01
N GLU A 86 -3.77 11.67 -7.66
CA GLU A 86 -3.56 11.35 -9.07
C GLU A 86 -3.62 9.83 -9.36
N TYR A 87 -3.26 8.97 -8.41
CA TYR A 87 -3.38 7.51 -8.56
C TYR A 87 -4.81 7.05 -8.32
N ILE A 88 -5.51 7.63 -7.36
CA ILE A 88 -6.95 7.37 -7.15
C ILE A 88 -7.75 7.73 -8.42
N ASP A 89 -7.46 8.87 -9.02
CA ASP A 89 -8.15 9.38 -10.22
C ASP A 89 -7.95 8.49 -11.46
N ARG A 90 -6.87 7.70 -11.52
CA ARG A 90 -6.63 6.73 -12.60
C ARG A 90 -7.62 5.56 -12.61
N TYR A 91 -8.25 5.29 -11.48
CA TYR A 91 -9.18 4.17 -11.28
C TYR A 91 -10.61 4.64 -10.98
N PRO A 92 -11.32 5.33 -11.89
CA PRO A 92 -12.69 5.79 -11.64
C PRO A 92 -13.61 4.59 -11.37
N LEU A 93 -14.50 4.72 -10.39
CA LEU A 93 -15.39 3.62 -9.92
C LEU A 93 -16.20 3.00 -11.06
N SER A 94 -16.55 3.78 -12.09
CA SER A 94 -17.27 3.28 -13.27
C SER A 94 -16.50 2.25 -14.09
N ARG A 95 -15.16 2.19 -13.94
CA ARG A 95 -14.29 1.23 -14.63
C ARG A 95 -13.91 0.04 -13.76
N ILE A 96 -14.19 0.09 -12.47
CA ILE A 96 -13.92 -1.02 -11.55
C ILE A 96 -14.98 -2.10 -11.76
N LYS A 97 -14.53 -3.29 -12.14
CA LYS A 97 -15.39 -4.45 -12.33
C LYS A 97 -15.64 -5.15 -11.00
N MET A 98 -16.84 -5.67 -10.81
CA MET A 98 -17.13 -6.59 -9.71
C MET A 98 -16.50 -7.95 -9.98
N PRO A 99 -16.00 -8.65 -8.96
CA PRO A 99 -15.62 -10.06 -9.09
C PRO A 99 -16.87 -10.90 -9.43
N GLU A 100 -16.71 -11.88 -10.33
CA GLU A 100 -17.84 -12.74 -10.74
C GLU A 100 -18.36 -13.62 -9.59
N ASN A 101 -17.48 -13.93 -8.64
CA ASN A 101 -17.79 -14.76 -7.47
C ASN A 101 -18.10 -13.94 -6.21
N TRP A 102 -18.35 -12.64 -6.36
CA TRP A 102 -18.65 -11.78 -5.22
C TRP A 102 -19.98 -12.17 -4.54
N LEU A 103 -19.95 -12.16 -3.22
CA LEU A 103 -21.12 -12.28 -2.36
C LEU A 103 -21.11 -11.16 -1.32
N PRO A 104 -22.28 -10.61 -0.94
CA PRO A 104 -22.37 -9.60 0.12
C PRO A 104 -21.82 -10.10 1.46
N GLU A 105 -21.92 -11.39 1.69
CA GLU A 105 -21.43 -12.07 2.87
C GLU A 105 -20.96 -13.48 2.48
N TYR A 106 -19.74 -13.85 2.89
CA TYR A 106 -19.22 -15.18 2.62
C TYR A 106 -19.92 -16.22 3.54
N PRO A 107 -20.56 -17.26 2.98
CA PRO A 107 -21.42 -18.14 3.76
C PRO A 107 -20.71 -18.96 4.83
N TYR A 108 -19.40 -19.20 4.66
CA TYR A 108 -18.60 -19.99 5.61
C TYR A 108 -17.69 -19.12 6.48
N LYS A 109 -17.91 -17.81 6.54
CA LYS A 109 -17.04 -16.87 7.27
C LYS A 109 -16.87 -17.21 8.74
N ASP A 110 -17.93 -17.69 9.39
CA ASP A 110 -17.90 -18.03 10.81
C ASP A 110 -17.16 -19.35 11.07
N ASP A 111 -17.29 -20.31 10.16
CA ASP A 111 -16.62 -21.61 10.24
C ASP A 111 -15.10 -21.49 10.12
N ILE A 112 -14.62 -20.57 9.30
CA ILE A 112 -13.18 -20.30 9.12
C ILE A 112 -12.66 -19.19 10.05
N GLY A 113 -13.48 -18.69 10.96
CA GLY A 113 -13.11 -17.65 11.91
C GLY A 113 -13.02 -16.23 11.33
N CYS A 114 -13.46 -16.00 10.11
CA CYS A 114 -13.52 -14.68 9.45
C CYS A 114 -14.77 -13.89 9.86
N SER A 115 -14.99 -13.75 11.15
CA SER A 115 -16.15 -12.99 11.65
C SER A 115 -15.94 -11.48 11.52
N ALA A 116 -17.04 -10.72 11.56
CA ALA A 116 -17.03 -9.26 11.57
C ALA A 116 -16.24 -8.65 12.76
N ARG A 117 -15.73 -9.46 13.68
CA ARG A 117 -14.87 -9.02 14.80
C ARG A 117 -13.41 -8.93 14.42
N LEU A 118 -12.98 -9.61 13.35
CA LEU A 118 -11.61 -9.50 12.86
C LEU A 118 -11.32 -8.07 12.37
N ARG A 119 -10.12 -7.61 12.63
CA ARG A 119 -9.68 -6.27 12.24
C ARG A 119 -9.86 -6.06 10.74
N ASP A 120 -9.36 -6.98 9.93
CA ASP A 120 -9.30 -6.83 8.48
C ASP A 120 -10.69 -6.92 7.84
N GLU A 121 -11.59 -7.71 8.42
CA GLU A 121 -12.99 -7.75 8.01
C GLU A 121 -13.74 -6.44 8.26
N LYS A 122 -13.23 -5.60 9.17
CA LYS A 122 -13.81 -4.28 9.46
C LYS A 122 -13.47 -3.21 8.42
N LEU A 123 -12.63 -3.49 7.44
CA LEU A 123 -12.35 -2.54 6.36
C LEU A 123 -13.64 -2.13 5.62
N ALA A 124 -14.52 -3.08 5.39
CA ALA A 124 -15.81 -2.87 4.75
C ALA A 124 -16.94 -3.39 5.62
N PRO A 125 -18.05 -2.64 5.79
CA PRO A 125 -19.19 -3.10 6.58
C PRO A 125 -19.90 -4.31 5.93
N PHE A 126 -20.52 -5.16 6.75
CA PHE A 126 -21.42 -6.21 6.28
C PHE A 126 -22.88 -5.76 6.33
N PRO A 127 -23.73 -6.18 5.38
CA PRO A 127 -23.37 -6.86 4.14
C PRO A 127 -22.59 -5.92 3.21
N ARG A 128 -21.57 -6.43 2.53
CA ARG A 128 -20.78 -5.62 1.59
C ARG A 128 -21.60 -5.29 0.36
N THR A 129 -21.58 -4.04 -0.05
CA THR A 129 -22.29 -3.55 -1.22
C THR A 129 -21.36 -3.47 -2.44
N GLU A 130 -21.94 -3.37 -3.63
CA GLU A 130 -21.15 -3.16 -4.85
C GLU A 130 -20.29 -1.89 -4.77
N ASN A 131 -20.87 -0.80 -4.24
CA ASN A 131 -20.13 0.45 -4.05
C ASN A 131 -18.95 0.27 -3.11
N THR A 132 -19.15 -0.38 -1.97
CA THR A 132 -18.09 -0.67 -1.00
C THR A 132 -16.95 -1.47 -1.64
N ILE A 133 -17.26 -2.51 -2.41
CA ILE A 133 -16.24 -3.30 -3.10
C ILE A 133 -15.48 -2.46 -4.12
N LYS A 134 -16.17 -1.68 -4.94
CA LYS A 134 -15.53 -0.83 -5.95
C LYS A 134 -14.59 0.21 -5.34
N VAL A 135 -15.00 0.88 -4.25
CA VAL A 135 -14.16 1.85 -3.56
C VAL A 135 -12.91 1.18 -2.99
N ASN A 136 -13.06 0.05 -2.31
CA ASN A 136 -11.93 -0.67 -1.76
C ASN A 136 -10.96 -1.18 -2.84
N ARG A 137 -11.45 -1.63 -4.00
CA ARG A 137 -10.60 -2.02 -5.14
C ARG A 137 -9.91 -0.82 -5.79
N GLN A 138 -10.61 0.30 -5.94
CA GLN A 138 -10.02 1.55 -6.43
C GLN A 138 -8.80 1.94 -5.59
N GLU A 139 -8.97 2.00 -4.28
CA GLU A 139 -7.91 2.37 -3.34
C GLU A 139 -6.75 1.37 -3.36
N TYR A 140 -7.06 0.08 -3.46
CA TYR A 140 -6.04 -0.97 -3.56
C TYR A 140 -5.22 -0.87 -4.84
N TYR A 141 -5.84 -0.65 -5.99
CA TYR A 141 -5.13 -0.47 -7.25
C TYR A 141 -4.28 0.79 -7.25
N ALA A 142 -4.81 1.87 -6.70
CA ALA A 142 -4.10 3.14 -6.63
C ALA A 142 -2.84 3.05 -5.76
N ILE A 143 -2.92 2.44 -4.58
CA ILE A 143 -1.73 2.28 -3.71
C ILE A 143 -0.72 1.30 -4.32
N ALA A 144 -1.18 0.25 -5.01
CA ALA A 144 -0.30 -0.70 -5.68
C ALA A 144 0.49 -0.02 -6.82
N GLU A 145 -0.19 0.74 -7.68
CA GLU A 145 0.46 1.49 -8.76
C GLU A 145 1.42 2.55 -8.22
N HIS A 146 1.03 3.26 -7.16
CA HIS A 146 1.93 4.22 -6.53
C HIS A 146 3.19 3.55 -5.98
N MET A 147 3.06 2.41 -5.30
CA MET A 147 4.22 1.66 -4.80
C MET A 147 5.11 1.16 -5.96
N ASP A 148 4.52 0.61 -7.01
CA ASP A 148 5.23 0.11 -8.19
C ASP A 148 6.08 1.22 -8.82
N GLU A 149 5.53 2.43 -8.95
CA GLU A 149 6.29 3.57 -9.44
C GLU A 149 7.49 3.93 -8.53
N GLN A 150 7.33 3.83 -7.20
CA GLN A 150 8.44 4.10 -6.29
C GLN A 150 9.53 3.02 -6.40
N ILE A 151 9.15 1.76 -6.58
CA ILE A 151 10.09 0.66 -6.87
C ILE A 151 10.84 0.95 -8.19
N GLY A 152 10.13 1.34 -9.23
CA GLY A 152 10.71 1.72 -10.51
C GLY A 152 11.78 2.81 -10.36
N ARG A 153 11.53 3.83 -9.55
CA ARG A 153 12.50 4.92 -9.27
C ARG A 153 13.74 4.43 -8.53
N VAL A 154 13.60 3.47 -7.62
CA VAL A 154 14.75 2.83 -6.94
C VAL A 154 15.59 2.06 -7.95
N LEU A 155 14.97 1.25 -8.81
CA LEU A 155 15.66 0.47 -9.84
C LEU A 155 16.35 1.38 -10.87
N GLU A 156 15.68 2.42 -11.33
CA GLU A 156 16.27 3.42 -12.24
C GLU A 156 17.51 4.10 -11.62
N ASN A 157 17.47 4.39 -10.31
CA ASN A 157 18.63 4.95 -9.62
C ASN A 157 19.78 3.95 -9.55
N LEU A 158 19.49 2.66 -9.32
CA LEU A 158 20.50 1.60 -9.32
C LEU A 158 21.21 1.52 -10.69
N GLU A 159 20.44 1.57 -11.78
CA GLU A 159 20.98 1.58 -13.16
C GLU A 159 21.86 2.83 -13.40
N LYS A 160 21.33 4.01 -13.11
CA LYS A 160 22.06 5.29 -13.28
C LYS A 160 23.30 5.39 -12.43
N SER A 161 23.35 4.67 -11.31
CA SER A 161 24.55 4.60 -10.46
C SER A 161 25.67 3.78 -11.07
N GLY A 162 25.38 2.93 -12.07
CA GLY A 162 26.33 1.99 -12.68
C GLY A 162 26.60 0.74 -11.84
N MET A 163 25.79 0.48 -10.80
CA MET A 163 25.94 -0.69 -9.93
C MET A 163 25.06 -1.88 -10.35
N ALA A 164 24.12 -1.68 -11.29
CA ALA A 164 23.12 -2.68 -11.65
C ALA A 164 23.75 -4.00 -12.17
N ASP A 165 24.76 -3.92 -13.02
CA ASP A 165 25.40 -5.11 -13.63
C ASP A 165 26.09 -6.03 -12.60
N ASN A 166 26.34 -5.52 -11.39
CA ASN A 166 26.97 -6.28 -10.29
C ASN A 166 26.07 -6.36 -9.06
N THR A 167 24.75 -6.30 -9.25
CA THR A 167 23.77 -6.37 -8.17
C THR A 167 22.70 -7.41 -8.46
N TYR A 168 22.52 -8.37 -7.56
CA TYR A 168 21.37 -9.28 -7.61
C TYR A 168 20.16 -8.61 -6.98
N ILE A 169 19.03 -8.68 -7.70
CA ILE A 169 17.75 -8.14 -7.27
C ILE A 169 16.78 -9.31 -7.01
N PHE A 170 16.24 -9.37 -5.81
CA PHE A 170 15.18 -10.30 -5.44
C PHE A 170 13.90 -9.51 -5.20
N PHE A 171 12.85 -9.83 -5.97
CA PHE A 171 11.52 -9.27 -5.80
C PHE A 171 10.57 -10.33 -5.31
N THR A 172 9.93 -10.08 -4.18
CA THR A 172 9.00 -11.03 -3.56
C THR A 172 7.96 -10.31 -2.72
N ALA A 173 6.93 -11.04 -2.33
CA ALA A 173 5.94 -10.63 -1.33
C ALA A 173 5.70 -11.78 -0.36
N ASP A 174 5.24 -11.48 0.85
CA ASP A 174 4.82 -12.46 1.83
C ASP A 174 3.48 -13.10 1.42
N HIS A 175 2.55 -12.27 0.92
CA HIS A 175 1.26 -12.65 0.33
C HIS A 175 0.66 -11.46 -0.43
N GLY A 176 -0.53 -11.63 -0.95
CA GLY A 176 -1.32 -10.58 -1.59
C GLY A 176 -2.81 -10.83 -1.41
N LEU A 177 -3.64 -9.95 -1.99
CA LEU A 177 -5.08 -10.09 -2.01
C LEU A 177 -5.55 -10.67 -3.34
N GLY A 178 -6.57 -11.53 -3.29
CA GLY A 178 -7.34 -11.95 -4.46
C GLY A 178 -8.31 -10.82 -4.86
N VAL A 179 -8.02 -10.10 -5.92
CA VAL A 179 -8.81 -8.94 -6.38
C VAL A 179 -9.34 -9.13 -7.79
#